data_5dc71c24c63eef9854db320f4fb7afad
#
_entry.id   5dc71c24c63eef9854db320f4fb7afad
#
_cell.length_a   1.000
_cell.length_b   1.000
_cell.length_c   1.000
_cell.angle_alpha   90.00
_cell.angle_beta   90.00
_cell.angle_gamma   90.00
#
_symmetry.space_group_name_H-M   'P 1'
#
loop_
_entity.id
_entity.type
_entity.pdbx_description
1 polymer ?
#
loop_
_entity_poly.entity_id
_entity_poly.type
_entity_poly.pdbx_seq_one_letter_code
_entity_poly.pdbx_strand_id
1 'polypeptide(L)'
;VFGEIVVSPEVVLATHILWRALTLLLVFCAAPGLRGEASGGAPIELGPKKQLFLDDYVIASKSNVTLRIHPAEKSRDNPVIRQTEPWEDAFNIVYGSVLRDGARYKAWYKSGPGVSYAESDDGIHWLKPPLDLVTVNGVKTNILFRCKDEYHGPDAQPYYHELFGVYQDPREADASRRYKMGYLSIDWEYKGPREGRFREGQRRGLGVAGSPDGIHWTLIDSFASEAICDGATHWMFDPARGKTVLFGRTLKTPPEIEAAWSKYAWYKDWYSGRAVGRIESPDFAKWNVTAPMAAPVIMTADLQDTPGTEIYSLMAFPYESVYIGLVQVFLALPEAPALDVQLAVSHDGEHFTRVGDRSAFIPTGPVGSWDRFNQALANNPPLIVGDELRFYYSGRTYRHSPYAGKDTGPRAGSIGLATIPRDRFASLDASFDGGEIVTKPLTLTSERLHINAKSDFGEIVIEALDPAGQSIARSKPIHRDSLDTKIEWEGAELKGVVVFRISLKNACLYALWCE
;
A
#
# COMPACT_ATOMS: atom_id res chain seq x y z
N VAL A 1 -48.05 17.62 31.66
CA VAL A 1 -49.29 17.98 30.95
C VAL A 1 -49.24 17.19 29.64
N PHE A 2 -49.88 16.02 29.64
CA PHE A 2 -50.04 15.18 28.46
C PHE A 2 -51.33 15.60 27.76
N GLY A 3 -51.26 15.97 26.49
CA GLY A 3 -52.42 16.21 25.63
C GLY A 3 -52.68 14.96 24.78
N GLU A 4 -53.79 14.31 24.99
CA GLU A 4 -54.34 13.24 24.16
C GLU A 4 -54.79 13.78 22.82
N ILE A 5 -54.31 13.18 21.73
CA ILE A 5 -54.81 13.43 20.36
C ILE A 5 -55.90 12.40 20.08
N VAL A 6 -57.15 12.87 20.04
CA VAL A 6 -58.31 12.07 19.60
C VAL A 6 -58.37 12.08 18.09
N VAL A 7 -58.22 10.91 17.45
CA VAL A 7 -58.37 10.71 16.00
C VAL A 7 -59.83 10.25 15.74
N SER A 8 -60.53 10.96 14.86
CA SER A 8 -61.92 10.70 14.49
C SER A 8 -62.08 9.45 13.60
N PRO A 9 -63.26 8.78 13.62
CA PRO A 9 -63.46 7.47 12.98
C PRO A 9 -63.58 7.47 11.46
N GLU A 10 -63.50 8.60 10.77
CA GLU A 10 -63.78 8.68 9.33
C GLU A 10 -62.57 8.37 8.43
N VAL A 11 -61.36 8.16 8.96
CA VAL A 11 -60.13 7.88 8.17
C VAL A 11 -59.87 6.38 7.97
N VAL A 12 -60.64 5.51 8.63
CA VAL A 12 -60.42 4.03 8.57
C VAL A 12 -61.14 3.36 7.41
N LEU A 13 -62.04 4.06 6.68
CA LEU A 13 -62.83 3.40 5.60
C LEU A 13 -62.23 3.58 4.19
N ALA A 14 -61.21 4.37 3.99
CA ALA A 14 -60.61 4.62 2.66
C ALA A 14 -59.46 3.68 2.30
N THR A 15 -58.93 2.89 3.22
CA THR A 15 -57.76 2.00 2.97
C THR A 15 -58.13 0.54 2.65
N HIS A 16 -59.38 0.14 2.73
CA HIS A 16 -59.81 -1.25 2.47
C HIS A 16 -60.38 -1.53 1.06
N ILE A 17 -60.50 -0.53 0.21
CA ILE A 17 -61.05 -0.70 -1.16
C ILE A 17 -59.96 -0.79 -2.25
N LEU A 18 -58.70 -0.49 -1.93
CA LEU A 18 -57.60 -0.53 -2.92
C LEU A 18 -56.78 -1.84 -2.92
N TRP A 19 -57.15 -2.86 -2.14
CA TRP A 19 -56.45 -4.14 -2.02
C TRP A 19 -57.15 -5.36 -2.67
N ARG A 20 -58.20 -5.16 -3.46
CA ARG A 20 -58.91 -6.26 -4.14
C ARG A 20 -58.95 -6.20 -5.68
N ALA A 21 -58.11 -5.38 -6.33
CA ALA A 21 -58.06 -5.28 -7.78
C ALA A 21 -56.66 -5.56 -8.37
N LEU A 22 -55.75 -6.23 -7.66
CA LEU A 22 -54.43 -6.57 -8.18
C LEU A 22 -54.09 -8.05 -7.94
N THR A 23 -55.01 -8.93 -8.23
CA THR A 23 -54.71 -10.38 -8.30
C THR A 23 -55.45 -10.93 -9.53
N LEU A 24 -54.76 -11.03 -10.65
CA LEU A 24 -54.86 -11.98 -11.77
C LEU A 24 -54.32 -11.32 -13.06
N LEU A 25 -53.01 -11.33 -13.22
CA LEU A 25 -52.34 -11.46 -14.53
C LEU A 25 -50.91 -11.92 -14.29
N LEU A 26 -50.74 -13.17 -13.88
CA LEU A 26 -49.47 -13.88 -14.05
C LEU A 26 -49.40 -14.32 -15.53
N VAL A 27 -48.96 -13.43 -16.37
CA VAL A 27 -48.45 -13.78 -17.68
C VAL A 27 -47.06 -14.40 -17.45
N PHE A 28 -46.95 -15.68 -17.80
CA PHE A 28 -45.65 -16.33 -17.97
C PHE A 28 -44.85 -15.57 -19.03
N CYS A 29 -44.06 -14.58 -18.64
CA CYS A 29 -42.94 -14.15 -19.43
C CYS A 29 -41.80 -15.12 -19.13
N ALA A 30 -41.55 -16.07 -20.03
CA ALA A 30 -40.29 -16.76 -20.11
C ALA A 30 -39.18 -15.67 -20.12
N ALA A 31 -38.36 -15.65 -19.12
CA ALA A 31 -37.18 -14.78 -19.07
C ALA A 31 -36.36 -15.10 -20.34
N PRO A 32 -36.06 -14.11 -21.19
CA PRO A 32 -35.03 -14.32 -22.19
C PRO A 32 -33.77 -14.65 -21.45
N GLY A 33 -33.16 -15.80 -21.76
CA GLY A 33 -31.85 -16.16 -21.24
C GLY A 33 -30.93 -14.96 -21.40
N LEU A 34 -30.31 -14.53 -20.30
CA LEU A 34 -29.23 -13.59 -20.30
C LEU A 34 -28.12 -14.14 -21.20
N ARG A 35 -28.20 -13.82 -22.50
CA ARG A 35 -27.03 -13.79 -23.35
C ARG A 35 -26.18 -12.63 -22.79
N GLY A 36 -25.24 -12.96 -21.92
CA GLY A 36 -24.18 -12.04 -21.60
C GLY A 36 -23.55 -11.61 -22.91
N GLU A 37 -23.64 -10.33 -23.26
CA GLU A 37 -22.79 -9.75 -24.28
C GLU A 37 -21.37 -10.07 -23.84
N ALA A 38 -20.67 -10.92 -24.59
CA ALA A 38 -19.27 -11.17 -24.44
C ALA A 38 -18.59 -9.80 -24.58
N SER A 39 -18.08 -9.24 -23.49
CA SER A 39 -17.23 -8.05 -23.52
C SER A 39 -16.05 -8.39 -24.44
N GLY A 40 -15.98 -7.75 -25.61
CA GLY A 40 -15.11 -8.09 -26.73
C GLY A 40 -13.62 -7.76 -26.49
N GLY A 41 -13.08 -8.03 -25.31
CA GLY A 41 -11.65 -7.98 -24.99
C GLY A 41 -10.95 -9.30 -25.32
N ALA A 42 -9.67 -9.26 -25.68
CA ALA A 42 -8.85 -10.46 -25.82
C ALA A 42 -8.84 -11.26 -24.50
N PRO A 43 -8.81 -12.61 -24.56
CA PRO A 43 -8.70 -13.43 -23.35
C PRO A 43 -7.45 -13.06 -22.54
N ILE A 44 -7.58 -13.07 -21.23
CA ILE A 44 -6.47 -12.77 -20.30
C ILE A 44 -5.62 -14.04 -20.15
N GLU A 45 -4.31 -13.91 -20.29
CA GLU A 45 -3.39 -15.03 -20.07
C GLU A 45 -3.34 -15.38 -18.58
N LEU A 46 -3.57 -16.65 -18.26
CA LEU A 46 -3.40 -17.22 -16.93
C LEU A 46 -2.20 -18.18 -16.95
N GLY A 47 -1.11 -17.73 -16.39
CA GLY A 47 0.16 -18.45 -16.31
C GLY A 47 0.64 -18.64 -14.86
N PRO A 48 1.97 -18.78 -14.64
CA PRO A 48 2.54 -19.10 -13.33
C PRO A 48 2.52 -17.92 -12.34
N LYS A 49 2.32 -16.69 -12.82
CA LYS A 49 2.10 -15.55 -11.93
C LYS A 49 0.68 -15.56 -11.41
N LYS A 50 0.55 -15.51 -10.10
CA LYS A 50 -0.76 -15.55 -9.43
C LYS A 50 -1.60 -14.33 -9.78
N GLN A 51 -2.85 -14.56 -10.18
CA GLN A 51 -3.88 -13.53 -10.28
C GLN A 51 -4.51 -13.35 -8.90
N LEU A 52 -4.19 -12.23 -8.25
CA LEU A 52 -4.75 -11.88 -6.95
C LEU A 52 -6.13 -11.23 -7.14
N PHE A 53 -7.07 -11.57 -6.27
CA PHE A 53 -8.40 -10.94 -6.26
C PHE A 53 -8.39 -9.64 -5.45
N LEU A 54 -7.81 -8.59 -6.00
CA LEU A 54 -7.74 -7.25 -5.41
C LEU A 54 -8.69 -6.26 -6.08
N ASP A 55 -9.18 -6.62 -7.26
CA ASP A 55 -10.15 -5.90 -8.07
C ASP A 55 -10.92 -6.88 -8.98
N ASP A 56 -11.75 -6.33 -9.88
CA ASP A 56 -12.53 -7.12 -10.83
C ASP A 56 -11.82 -7.33 -12.18
N TYR A 57 -10.46 -7.24 -12.21
CA TYR A 57 -9.71 -7.35 -13.48
C TYR A 57 -10.00 -8.65 -14.23
N VAL A 58 -9.98 -9.80 -13.56
CA VAL A 58 -10.29 -11.11 -14.15
C VAL A 58 -11.76 -11.54 -14.00
N ILE A 59 -12.60 -10.72 -13.37
CA ILE A 59 -13.99 -11.07 -13.04
C ILE A 59 -14.93 -10.49 -14.07
N ALA A 60 -15.80 -11.33 -14.61
CA ALA A 60 -16.91 -10.92 -15.49
C ALA A 60 -18.17 -10.60 -14.68
N SER A 61 -18.49 -11.44 -13.68
CA SER A 61 -19.60 -11.23 -12.76
C SER A 61 -19.37 -11.92 -11.42
N LYS A 62 -20.03 -11.41 -10.38
CA LYS A 62 -20.04 -11.99 -9.03
C LYS A 62 -21.40 -11.79 -8.38
N SER A 63 -21.83 -12.76 -7.57
CA SER A 63 -23.08 -12.68 -6.80
C SER A 63 -22.86 -13.22 -5.38
N ASN A 64 -23.38 -12.55 -4.38
CA ASN A 64 -23.24 -12.88 -2.95
C ASN A 64 -21.77 -13.07 -2.51
N VAL A 65 -20.87 -12.29 -3.10
CA VAL A 65 -19.42 -12.31 -2.82
C VAL A 65 -18.96 -10.89 -2.48
N THR A 66 -18.21 -10.76 -1.41
CA THR A 66 -17.66 -9.48 -0.94
C THR A 66 -16.14 -9.50 -1.04
N LEU A 67 -15.55 -8.44 -1.58
CA LEU A 67 -14.11 -8.21 -1.50
C LEU A 67 -13.77 -7.73 -0.08
N ARG A 68 -12.94 -8.50 0.63
CA ARG A 68 -12.51 -8.20 2.00
C ARG A 68 -11.01 -8.01 2.07
N ILE A 69 -10.57 -6.89 2.63
CA ILE A 69 -9.17 -6.63 2.97
C ILE A 69 -8.81 -7.38 4.26
N HIS A 70 -7.62 -8.01 4.29
CA HIS A 70 -7.07 -8.66 5.46
C HIS A 70 -5.97 -7.78 6.06
N PRO A 71 -6.22 -7.11 7.20
CA PRO A 71 -5.21 -6.32 7.88
C PRO A 71 -3.99 -7.16 8.24
N ALA A 72 -2.80 -6.58 8.07
CA ALA A 72 -1.57 -7.24 8.48
C ALA A 72 -1.53 -7.40 10.00
N GLU A 73 -1.17 -8.61 10.46
CA GLU A 73 -1.05 -8.92 11.88
C GLU A 73 0.25 -8.32 12.44
N LYS A 74 0.12 -7.50 13.45
CA LYS A 74 1.26 -6.88 14.13
C LYS A 74 1.96 -7.90 15.02
N SER A 75 3.29 -8.00 14.87
CA SER A 75 4.10 -8.91 15.69
C SER A 75 3.92 -8.63 17.19
N ARG A 76 3.93 -9.70 17.99
CA ARG A 76 3.89 -9.62 19.46
C ARG A 76 5.17 -9.06 20.05
N ASP A 77 6.28 -9.12 19.30
CA ASP A 77 7.59 -8.59 19.71
C ASP A 77 7.72 -7.08 19.46
N ASN A 78 6.68 -6.46 18.91
CA ASN A 78 6.67 -5.03 18.62
C ASN A 78 6.78 -4.14 19.85
N PRO A 79 7.50 -3.00 19.73
CA PRO A 79 8.32 -2.61 18.59
C PRO A 79 9.65 -3.37 18.53
N VAL A 80 10.07 -3.76 17.30
CA VAL A 80 11.30 -4.54 17.07
C VAL A 80 12.58 -3.68 17.11
N ILE A 81 12.51 -2.40 16.70
CA ILE A 81 13.61 -1.44 16.92
C ILE A 81 13.07 -0.29 17.76
N ARG A 82 13.57 -0.20 19.00
CA ARG A 82 13.16 0.79 20.00
C ARG A 82 14.17 1.93 20.05
N GLN A 83 13.73 3.08 20.53
CA GLN A 83 14.60 4.17 20.97
C GLN A 83 15.29 3.76 22.27
N THR A 84 16.53 3.32 22.20
CA THR A 84 17.31 2.82 23.36
C THR A 84 18.60 3.59 23.58
N GLU A 85 19.11 4.25 22.53
CA GLU A 85 20.40 4.92 22.58
C GLU A 85 20.26 6.38 22.96
N PRO A 86 21.23 6.97 23.69
CA PRO A 86 21.16 8.36 24.12
C PRO A 86 21.12 9.40 22.99
N TRP A 87 21.57 9.03 21.80
CA TRP A 87 21.55 9.90 20.60
C TRP A 87 20.29 9.75 19.75
N GLU A 88 19.41 8.80 20.07
CA GLU A 88 18.14 8.63 19.41
C GLU A 88 17.07 9.56 19.99
N ASP A 89 16.21 10.09 19.14
CA ASP A 89 15.12 10.97 19.53
C ASP A 89 13.74 10.36 19.22
N ALA A 90 12.68 11.15 19.43
CA ALA A 90 11.31 10.73 19.16
C ALA A 90 11.03 10.49 17.65
N PHE A 91 11.96 10.83 16.76
CA PHE A 91 11.89 10.54 15.32
C PHE A 91 12.61 9.24 14.94
N ASN A 92 12.69 8.27 15.83
CA ASN A 92 13.17 6.92 15.50
C ASN A 92 12.16 6.22 14.60
N ILE A 93 12.23 6.45 13.29
CA ILE A 93 11.25 6.01 12.30
C ILE A 93 11.91 5.39 11.08
N VAL A 94 11.21 4.45 10.44
CA VAL A 94 11.67 3.81 9.21
C VAL A 94 11.36 4.67 7.96
N TYR A 95 11.69 5.98 8.01
CA TYR A 95 12.04 6.66 6.78
C TYR A 95 13.39 6.10 6.36
N GLY A 96 13.35 5.02 5.55
CA GLY A 96 14.49 4.17 5.29
C GLY A 96 14.04 2.81 4.77
N SER A 97 14.87 1.81 4.94
CA SER A 97 14.60 0.47 4.40
C SER A 97 15.04 -0.63 5.36
N VAL A 98 14.39 -1.77 5.24
CA VAL A 98 14.83 -3.03 5.86
C VAL A 98 15.04 -4.05 4.74
N LEU A 99 16.28 -4.43 4.50
CA LEU A 99 16.65 -5.36 3.42
C LEU A 99 17.24 -6.65 3.99
N ARG A 100 17.14 -7.72 3.24
CA ARG A 100 17.86 -8.97 3.50
C ARG A 100 19.03 -9.08 2.54
N ASP A 101 20.26 -9.12 3.07
CA ASP A 101 21.50 -9.29 2.32
C ASP A 101 22.16 -10.61 2.75
N GLY A 102 21.98 -11.65 1.95
CA GLY A 102 22.37 -13.02 2.30
C GLY A 102 21.60 -13.54 3.52
N ALA A 103 22.32 -13.87 4.58
CA ALA A 103 21.73 -14.35 5.84
C ALA A 103 21.34 -13.21 6.81
N ARG A 104 21.80 -11.98 6.56
CA ARG A 104 21.59 -10.85 7.46
C ARG A 104 20.45 -9.96 7.01
N TYR A 105 19.68 -9.47 8.00
CA TYR A 105 18.77 -8.34 7.82
C TYR A 105 19.52 -7.05 8.20
N LYS A 106 19.35 -6.01 7.39
CA LYS A 106 19.96 -4.69 7.55
C LYS A 106 18.85 -3.64 7.54
N ALA A 107 18.87 -2.74 8.50
CA ALA A 107 17.94 -1.63 8.60
C ALA A 107 18.66 -0.29 8.56
N TRP A 108 18.18 0.60 7.71
CA TRP A 108 18.54 2.02 7.69
C TRP A 108 17.30 2.79 8.09
N TYR A 109 17.45 3.68 9.04
CA TYR A 109 16.31 4.42 9.58
C TYR A 109 16.72 5.81 10.03
N LYS A 110 15.75 6.74 9.98
CA LYS A 110 15.98 8.08 10.56
C LYS A 110 15.95 7.96 12.07
N SER A 111 16.95 8.51 12.72
CA SER A 111 17.01 8.62 14.17
C SER A 111 17.89 9.80 14.57
N GLY A 112 17.38 10.63 15.48
CA GLY A 112 18.09 11.85 15.89
C GLY A 112 18.51 12.70 14.69
N PRO A 113 19.75 13.18 14.68
CA PRO A 113 20.24 14.11 13.66
C PRO A 113 20.67 13.44 12.35
N GLY A 114 20.41 12.15 12.12
CA GLY A 114 20.97 11.48 10.95
C GLY A 114 20.31 10.18 10.53
N VAL A 115 21.09 9.38 9.84
CA VAL A 115 20.75 8.00 9.45
C VAL A 115 21.43 7.03 10.38
N SER A 116 20.65 6.19 11.03
CA SER A 116 21.14 5.10 11.88
C SER A 116 21.03 3.76 11.18
N TYR A 117 21.86 2.81 11.60
CA TYR A 117 21.95 1.47 11.07
C TYR A 117 21.71 0.43 12.18
N ALA A 118 21.01 -0.64 11.81
CA ALA A 118 20.90 -1.83 12.65
C ALA A 118 20.96 -3.09 11.80
N GLU A 119 21.32 -4.21 12.43
CA GLU A 119 21.38 -5.53 11.78
C GLU A 119 20.73 -6.61 12.65
N SER A 120 20.27 -7.68 12.00
CA SER A 120 19.60 -8.79 12.67
C SER A 120 19.83 -10.11 11.92
N ASP A 121 19.79 -11.24 12.62
CA ASP A 121 19.81 -12.57 12.04
C ASP A 121 18.43 -13.09 11.68
N ASP A 122 17.38 -12.59 12.34
CA ASP A 122 15.98 -13.09 12.20
C ASP A 122 14.98 -12.02 11.73
N GLY A 123 15.40 -10.73 11.71
CA GLY A 123 14.54 -9.60 11.39
C GLY A 123 13.62 -9.17 12.54
N ILE A 124 13.78 -9.73 13.73
CA ILE A 124 13.00 -9.44 14.94
C ILE A 124 13.89 -8.86 16.04
N HIS A 125 15.03 -9.48 16.30
CA HIS A 125 15.99 -9.06 17.30
C HIS A 125 17.11 -8.27 16.63
N TRP A 126 17.20 -6.97 16.92
CA TRP A 126 18.06 -6.05 16.22
C TRP A 126 19.23 -5.58 17.09
N LEU A 127 20.41 -5.61 16.49
CA LEU A 127 21.66 -5.07 17.03
C LEU A 127 21.94 -3.71 16.40
N LYS A 128 22.37 -2.76 17.19
CA LYS A 128 22.88 -1.43 16.79
C LYS A 128 24.39 -1.41 16.93
N PRO A 129 25.15 -1.82 15.89
CA PRO A 129 26.59 -1.97 16.04
C PRO A 129 27.26 -0.61 16.24
N PRO A 130 28.28 -0.50 17.12
CA PRO A 130 29.09 0.70 17.26
C PRO A 130 29.98 0.86 16.02
N LEU A 131 29.59 1.74 15.11
CA LEU A 131 30.36 2.07 13.91
C LEU A 131 31.44 3.10 14.25
N ASP A 132 32.52 3.10 13.47
CA ASP A 132 33.61 4.07 13.64
C ASP A 132 33.47 5.27 12.69
N LEU A 133 32.22 5.73 12.50
CA LEU A 133 31.88 6.81 11.58
C LEU A 133 31.49 8.08 12.33
N VAL A 134 30.61 7.97 13.32
CA VAL A 134 30.10 9.09 14.10
C VAL A 134 30.19 8.78 15.58
N THR A 135 30.76 9.72 16.37
CA THR A 135 30.81 9.65 17.85
C THR A 135 29.91 10.71 18.45
N VAL A 136 29.25 10.36 19.57
CA VAL A 136 28.48 11.29 20.39
C VAL A 136 29.02 11.23 21.80
N ASN A 137 29.50 12.37 22.33
CA ASN A 137 30.12 12.46 23.66
C ASN A 137 31.24 11.43 23.90
N GLY A 138 32.03 11.14 22.85
CA GLY A 138 33.13 10.17 22.90
C GLY A 138 32.72 8.70 22.77
N VAL A 139 31.43 8.40 22.59
CA VAL A 139 30.90 7.04 22.38
C VAL A 139 30.69 6.79 20.89
N LYS A 140 31.22 5.67 20.38
CA LYS A 140 30.93 5.20 19.00
C LYS A 140 29.48 4.84 18.88
N THR A 141 28.82 5.32 17.81
CA THR A 141 27.39 5.14 17.57
C THR A 141 27.11 4.24 16.39
N ASN A 142 25.83 3.92 16.16
CA ASN A 142 25.34 3.28 14.95
C ASN A 142 24.89 4.29 13.86
N ILE A 143 25.26 5.57 14.02
CA ILE A 143 24.94 6.63 13.06
C ILE A 143 25.93 6.56 11.89
N LEU A 144 25.42 6.55 10.67
CA LEU A 144 26.23 6.55 9.44
C LEU A 144 26.73 7.95 9.10
N PHE A 145 25.85 8.94 9.20
CA PHE A 145 26.15 10.36 9.00
C PHE A 145 25.03 11.23 9.59
N ARG A 146 25.31 12.54 9.78
CA ARG A 146 24.39 13.51 10.39
C ARG A 146 23.85 14.51 9.39
N CYS A 147 22.67 15.05 9.69
CA CYS A 147 22.09 16.19 9.00
C CYS A 147 22.84 17.48 9.36
N LYS A 148 23.22 18.28 8.36
CA LYS A 148 23.94 19.54 8.56
C LYS A 148 23.10 20.58 9.34
N ASP A 149 21.80 20.58 9.17
CA ASP A 149 20.91 21.56 9.82
C ASP A 149 20.83 21.40 11.33
N GLU A 150 21.02 20.18 11.81
CA GLU A 150 20.99 19.85 13.25
C GLU A 150 22.39 19.72 13.85
N TYR A 151 23.43 19.63 12.99
CA TYR A 151 24.81 19.42 13.41
C TYR A 151 25.78 19.99 12.37
N HIS A 152 26.71 20.85 12.81
CA HIS A 152 27.73 21.54 12.01
C HIS A 152 29.14 20.93 12.11
N GLY A 153 29.26 19.69 12.57
CA GLY A 153 30.54 18.99 12.67
C GLY A 153 31.09 18.51 11.33
N PRO A 154 32.33 17.99 11.33
CA PRO A 154 33.01 17.55 10.09
C PRO A 154 32.37 16.36 9.41
N ASP A 155 31.55 15.59 10.11
CA ASP A 155 30.79 14.43 9.64
C ASP A 155 29.39 14.78 9.11
N ALA A 156 29.02 16.08 9.11
CA ALA A 156 27.76 16.56 8.56
C ALA A 156 27.75 16.45 7.02
N GLN A 157 26.70 15.81 6.49
CA GLN A 157 26.51 15.74 5.05
C GLN A 157 25.82 17.00 4.53
N PRO A 158 26.37 17.69 3.52
CA PRO A 158 25.76 18.87 2.95
C PRO A 158 24.40 18.50 2.34
N TYR A 159 23.42 19.36 2.59
CA TYR A 159 22.05 19.27 2.07
C TYR A 159 21.22 18.04 2.51
N TYR A 160 21.78 17.05 3.21
CA TYR A 160 20.99 15.94 3.74
C TYR A 160 20.01 16.46 4.80
N HIS A 161 18.74 16.08 4.66
CA HIS A 161 17.71 16.39 5.65
C HIS A 161 16.98 15.13 6.17
N GLU A 162 16.52 14.26 5.26
CA GLU A 162 15.73 13.11 5.65
C GLU A 162 15.95 11.93 4.70
N LEU A 163 16.09 10.73 5.25
CA LEU A 163 16.23 9.51 4.47
C LEU A 163 14.93 9.17 3.75
N PHE A 164 15.00 8.87 2.46
CA PHE A 164 13.91 8.21 1.74
C PHE A 164 14.04 6.70 1.89
N GLY A 165 15.21 6.13 1.61
CA GLY A 165 15.47 4.73 1.81
C GLY A 165 16.75 4.26 1.12
N VAL A 166 17.00 2.96 1.26
CA VAL A 166 18.13 2.26 0.67
C VAL A 166 17.62 1.15 -0.24
N TYR A 167 18.28 0.99 -1.37
CA TYR A 167 17.98 -0.02 -2.38
C TYR A 167 19.25 -0.76 -2.75
N GLN A 168 19.18 -2.09 -2.82
CA GLN A 168 20.24 -2.92 -3.40
C GLN A 168 19.88 -3.23 -4.84
N ASP A 169 20.66 -2.70 -5.81
CA ASP A 169 20.42 -2.93 -7.22
C ASP A 169 21.19 -4.16 -7.70
N PRO A 170 20.51 -5.27 -8.00
CA PRO A 170 21.19 -6.50 -8.45
C PRO A 170 21.80 -6.37 -9.85
N ARG A 171 21.47 -5.32 -10.60
CA ARG A 171 21.96 -5.04 -11.95
C ARG A 171 23.18 -4.11 -11.96
N GLU A 172 23.50 -3.48 -10.82
CA GLU A 172 24.61 -2.56 -10.74
C GLU A 172 25.94 -3.32 -10.91
N ALA A 173 26.63 -3.01 -11.98
CA ALA A 173 27.93 -3.63 -12.29
C ALA A 173 29.07 -3.03 -11.47
N ASP A 174 28.94 -1.80 -11.02
CA ASP A 174 29.90 -1.12 -10.16
C ASP A 174 29.67 -1.50 -8.70
N ALA A 175 30.52 -2.37 -8.16
CA ALA A 175 30.43 -2.84 -6.79
C ALA A 175 30.49 -1.70 -5.75
N SER A 176 31.09 -0.56 -6.08
CA SER A 176 31.14 0.62 -5.19
C SER A 176 29.78 1.27 -5.01
N ARG A 177 28.82 0.96 -5.86
CA ARG A 177 27.46 1.53 -5.89
C ARG A 177 26.37 0.46 -5.77
N ARG A 178 26.70 -0.74 -5.30
CA ARG A 178 25.78 -1.87 -5.12
C ARG A 178 24.53 -1.48 -4.29
N TYR A 179 24.73 -0.68 -3.25
CA TYR A 179 23.63 -0.04 -2.52
C TYR A 179 23.45 1.39 -3.02
N LYS A 180 22.22 1.80 -3.16
CA LYS A 180 21.82 3.13 -3.57
C LYS A 180 20.92 3.72 -2.47
N MET A 181 21.18 4.97 -2.11
CA MET A 181 20.40 5.71 -1.14
C MET A 181 19.77 6.92 -1.82
N GLY A 182 18.50 7.16 -1.56
CA GLY A 182 17.86 8.43 -1.84
C GLY A 182 17.49 9.13 -0.54
N TYR A 183 17.55 10.44 -0.56
CA TYR A 183 17.24 11.26 0.60
C TYR A 183 16.68 12.61 0.17
N LEU A 184 15.96 13.27 1.07
CA LEU A 184 15.55 14.64 0.91
C LEU A 184 16.78 15.55 1.08
N SER A 185 17.10 16.28 0.02
CA SER A 185 18.07 17.37 0.04
C SER A 185 17.36 18.69 0.29
N ILE A 186 17.91 19.52 1.17
CA ILE A 186 17.46 20.89 1.39
C ILE A 186 18.66 21.84 1.41
N ASP A 187 18.64 22.82 0.49
CA ASP A 187 19.50 23.99 0.57
C ASP A 187 18.71 25.13 1.21
N TRP A 188 19.01 25.41 2.46
CA TRP A 188 18.38 26.45 3.27
C TRP A 188 18.88 27.85 2.93
N GLU A 189 20.02 27.96 2.24
CA GLU A 189 20.65 29.23 1.84
C GLU A 189 20.38 29.60 0.39
N TYR A 190 19.48 28.86 -0.27
CA TYR A 190 19.17 29.06 -1.69
C TYR A 190 18.63 30.45 -1.99
N LYS A 191 19.27 31.14 -2.93
CA LYS A 191 18.94 32.51 -3.35
C LYS A 191 18.46 32.62 -4.79
N GLY A 192 18.19 31.48 -5.44
CA GLY A 192 17.70 31.45 -6.81
C GLY A 192 16.19 31.70 -6.94
N PRO A 193 15.62 31.51 -8.14
CA PRO A 193 14.19 31.75 -8.42
C PRO A 193 13.26 30.99 -7.49
N ARG A 194 12.17 31.65 -7.08
CA ARG A 194 11.13 31.09 -6.19
C ARG A 194 10.08 30.26 -6.92
N GLU A 195 9.88 30.52 -8.19
CA GLU A 195 8.78 29.97 -8.99
C GLU A 195 8.77 28.44 -8.99
N GLY A 196 7.59 27.86 -8.75
CA GLY A 196 7.36 26.41 -8.71
C GLY A 196 7.91 25.69 -7.49
N ARG A 197 8.46 26.36 -6.47
CA ARG A 197 9.05 25.72 -5.30
C ARG A 197 8.08 25.54 -4.15
N PHE A 198 8.25 24.44 -3.39
CA PHE A 198 7.42 24.09 -2.25
C PHE A 198 7.45 25.13 -1.12
N ARG A 199 8.61 25.71 -0.83
CA ARG A 199 8.81 26.77 0.17
C ARG A 199 9.75 27.84 -0.34
N GLU A 200 9.49 29.07 0.10
CA GLU A 200 10.37 30.21 -0.18
C GLU A 200 11.73 30.08 0.47
N GLY A 201 12.78 30.55 -0.20
CA GLY A 201 14.14 30.55 0.32
C GLY A 201 14.79 29.18 0.49
N GLN A 202 14.16 28.12 -0.04
CA GLN A 202 14.66 26.77 0.04
C GLN A 202 14.68 26.09 -1.33
N ARG A 203 15.77 25.38 -1.61
CA ARG A 203 15.83 24.38 -2.67
C ARG A 203 15.66 23.02 -2.07
N ARG A 204 14.66 22.27 -2.55
CA ARG A 204 14.36 20.91 -2.07
C ARG A 204 14.36 19.93 -3.23
N GLY A 205 14.81 18.72 -2.99
CA GLY A 205 14.81 17.69 -4.01
C GLY A 205 15.37 16.36 -3.55
N LEU A 206 15.52 15.47 -4.49
CA LEU A 206 16.10 14.16 -4.32
C LEU A 206 17.62 14.26 -4.36
N GLY A 207 18.28 13.90 -3.28
CA GLY A 207 19.69 13.57 -3.25
C GLY A 207 19.90 12.07 -3.42
N VAL A 208 21.00 11.68 -4.06
CA VAL A 208 21.36 10.28 -4.32
C VAL A 208 22.80 9.99 -3.91
N ALA A 209 23.02 8.81 -3.30
CA ALA A 209 24.32 8.32 -2.89
C ALA A 209 24.49 6.83 -3.22
N GLY A 210 25.73 6.36 -3.32
CA GLY A 210 26.08 4.97 -3.53
C GLY A 210 26.96 4.43 -2.43
N SER A 211 26.94 3.10 -2.21
CA SER A 211 27.75 2.40 -1.22
C SER A 211 28.06 0.97 -1.66
N PRO A 212 29.27 0.44 -1.37
CA PRO A 212 29.60 -0.95 -1.58
C PRO A 212 28.98 -1.91 -0.54
N ASP A 213 28.72 -1.44 0.67
CA ASP A 213 28.38 -2.25 1.85
C ASP A 213 27.11 -1.80 2.59
N GLY A 214 26.57 -0.63 2.25
CA GLY A 214 25.43 0.00 2.93
C GLY A 214 25.81 0.79 4.19
N ILE A 215 27.12 0.91 4.48
CA ILE A 215 27.67 1.62 5.65
C ILE A 215 28.49 2.84 5.20
N HIS A 216 29.38 2.65 4.22
CA HIS A 216 30.25 3.71 3.69
C HIS A 216 29.63 4.30 2.42
N TRP A 217 29.13 5.53 2.53
CA TRP A 217 28.37 6.19 1.47
C TRP A 217 29.17 7.28 0.77
N THR A 218 29.05 7.31 -0.56
CA THR A 218 29.61 8.35 -1.42
C THR A 218 28.47 9.08 -2.11
N LEU A 219 28.47 10.41 -1.98
CA LEU A 219 27.48 11.27 -2.63
C LEU A 219 27.65 11.21 -4.15
N ILE A 220 26.54 11.03 -4.87
CA ILE A 220 26.49 11.05 -6.33
C ILE A 220 25.97 12.41 -6.81
N ASP A 221 24.81 12.84 -6.34
CA ASP A 221 24.20 14.13 -6.64
C ASP A 221 23.30 14.58 -5.49
N SER A 222 23.45 15.83 -5.06
CA SER A 222 22.61 16.39 -3.99
C SER A 222 21.22 16.79 -4.47
N PHE A 223 21.02 17.03 -5.77
CA PHE A 223 19.76 17.49 -6.33
C PHE A 223 19.50 16.83 -7.70
N ALA A 224 19.49 15.51 -7.74
CA ALA A 224 19.23 14.73 -8.94
C ALA A 224 17.83 15.01 -9.55
N SER A 225 16.88 15.43 -8.71
CA SER A 225 15.57 15.92 -9.14
C SER A 225 14.96 16.84 -8.08
N GLU A 226 14.30 17.92 -8.49
CA GLU A 226 13.47 18.77 -7.64
C GLU A 226 11.97 18.54 -7.86
N ALA A 227 11.60 17.55 -8.65
CA ALA A 227 10.22 17.28 -9.05
C ALA A 227 9.33 16.81 -7.87
N ILE A 228 9.94 16.41 -6.75
CA ILE A 228 9.31 16.03 -5.49
C ILE A 228 9.87 16.91 -4.36
N CYS A 229 9.16 17.05 -3.24
CA CYS A 229 9.48 18.12 -2.29
C CYS A 229 9.64 17.73 -0.82
N ASP A 230 9.34 16.50 -0.42
CA ASP A 230 9.24 16.18 1.02
C ASP A 230 9.49 14.69 1.31
N GLY A 231 9.55 14.32 2.60
CA GLY A 231 9.75 12.95 3.09
C GLY A 231 8.62 11.97 2.71
N ALA A 232 8.76 10.72 3.16
CA ALA A 232 7.90 9.61 2.79
C ALA A 232 7.84 9.39 1.26
N THR A 233 8.99 9.43 0.62
CA THR A 233 9.19 9.14 -0.79
C THR A 233 9.70 7.72 -0.94
N HIS A 234 9.10 6.97 -1.86
CA HIS A 234 9.39 5.56 -2.06
C HIS A 234 9.79 5.29 -3.52
N TRP A 235 10.57 4.24 -3.72
CA TRP A 235 10.91 3.77 -5.06
C TRP A 235 10.75 2.26 -5.18
N MET A 236 10.59 1.82 -6.41
CA MET A 236 10.66 0.42 -6.80
C MET A 236 11.53 0.28 -8.04
N PHE A 237 12.10 -0.90 -8.24
CA PHE A 237 12.53 -1.31 -9.56
C PHE A 237 11.34 -1.90 -10.32
N ASP A 238 11.07 -1.37 -11.50
CA ASP A 238 10.05 -1.88 -12.42
C ASP A 238 10.71 -2.83 -13.43
N PRO A 239 10.53 -4.16 -13.28
CA PRO A 239 11.15 -5.13 -14.18
C PRO A 239 10.56 -5.09 -15.59
N ALA A 240 9.31 -4.68 -15.75
CA ALA A 240 8.66 -4.59 -17.05
C ALA A 240 9.24 -3.46 -17.90
N ARG A 241 9.70 -2.37 -17.25
CA ARG A 241 10.30 -1.20 -17.91
C ARG A 241 11.83 -1.14 -17.80
N GLY A 242 12.43 -1.97 -16.95
CA GLY A 242 13.86 -1.93 -16.68
C GLY A 242 14.34 -0.64 -16.02
N LYS A 243 13.47 0.06 -15.28
CA LYS A 243 13.74 1.36 -14.68
C LYS A 243 13.48 1.38 -13.18
N THR A 244 14.14 2.27 -12.49
CA THR A 244 13.74 2.68 -11.13
C THR A 244 12.63 3.71 -11.24
N VAL A 245 11.54 3.48 -10.53
CA VAL A 245 10.39 4.38 -10.42
C VAL A 245 10.36 4.94 -9.01
N LEU A 246 10.13 6.24 -8.88
CA LEU A 246 10.03 6.93 -7.61
C LEU A 246 8.66 7.57 -7.47
N PHE A 247 8.03 7.32 -6.33
CA PHE A 247 6.77 7.90 -5.89
C PHE A 247 7.05 8.90 -4.78
N GLY A 248 6.81 10.17 -5.03
CA GLY A 248 7.15 11.23 -4.10
C GLY A 248 6.05 12.26 -3.93
N ARG A 249 6.22 13.09 -2.90
CA ARG A 249 5.27 14.15 -2.59
C ARG A 249 5.21 15.20 -3.66
N THR A 250 3.98 15.45 -4.15
CA THR A 250 3.59 16.66 -4.87
C THR A 250 2.31 17.23 -4.25
N LEU A 251 1.78 18.29 -4.83
CA LEU A 251 0.55 18.92 -4.35
C LEU A 251 -0.46 19.01 -5.50
N LYS A 252 -1.66 18.53 -5.27
CA LYS A 252 -2.77 18.63 -6.20
C LYS A 252 -4.10 18.52 -5.47
N THR A 253 -4.91 19.54 -5.56
CA THR A 253 -6.31 19.46 -5.14
C THR A 253 -7.18 19.28 -6.38
N PRO A 254 -7.90 18.16 -6.53
CA PRO A 254 -8.89 18.02 -7.60
C PRO A 254 -10.01 19.07 -7.45
N PRO A 255 -10.55 19.61 -8.57
CA PRO A 255 -11.61 20.62 -8.51
C PRO A 255 -12.85 20.16 -7.74
N GLU A 256 -13.22 18.89 -7.84
CA GLU A 256 -14.35 18.30 -7.10
C GLU A 256 -14.10 18.28 -5.59
N ILE A 257 -12.88 18.07 -5.15
CA ILE A 257 -12.47 18.14 -3.75
C ILE A 257 -12.53 19.58 -3.25
N GLU A 258 -11.97 20.52 -4.01
CA GLU A 258 -12.07 21.96 -3.69
C GLU A 258 -13.53 22.38 -3.51
N ALA A 259 -14.39 22.02 -4.46
CA ALA A 259 -15.82 22.35 -4.41
C ALA A 259 -16.55 21.72 -3.21
N ALA A 260 -16.20 20.46 -2.86
CA ALA A 260 -16.87 19.74 -1.78
C ALA A 260 -16.38 20.16 -0.38
N TRP A 261 -15.07 20.45 -0.21
CA TRP A 261 -14.45 20.59 1.11
C TRP A 261 -14.13 22.03 1.52
N SER A 262 -14.05 23.00 0.58
CA SER A 262 -13.76 24.41 0.88
C SER A 262 -14.78 25.09 1.81
N LYS A 263 -15.96 24.51 1.96
CA LYS A 263 -17.01 24.96 2.90
C LYS A 263 -16.65 24.73 4.38
N TYR A 264 -15.71 23.85 4.68
CA TYR A 264 -15.32 23.55 6.06
C TYR A 264 -14.37 24.62 6.59
N ALA A 265 -14.58 25.08 7.82
CA ALA A 265 -13.76 26.14 8.44
C ALA A 265 -12.27 25.80 8.52
N TRP A 266 -11.94 24.53 8.73
CA TRP A 266 -10.56 24.05 8.83
C TRP A 266 -9.84 23.98 7.48
N TYR A 267 -10.53 23.98 6.34
CA TYR A 267 -9.97 23.66 5.04
C TYR A 267 -8.73 24.51 4.69
N LYS A 268 -8.84 25.83 4.81
CA LYS A 268 -7.75 26.76 4.46
C LYS A 268 -6.51 26.63 5.31
N ASP A 269 -6.67 26.23 6.57
CA ASP A 269 -5.59 26.22 7.54
C ASP A 269 -4.91 24.85 7.65
N TRP A 270 -5.59 23.78 7.23
CA TRP A 270 -5.17 22.40 7.48
C TRP A 270 -4.95 21.56 6.24
N TYR A 271 -5.74 21.76 5.20
CA TYR A 271 -5.64 20.99 3.98
C TYR A 271 -4.58 21.60 3.05
N SER A 272 -3.61 20.80 2.61
CA SER A 272 -2.53 21.24 1.71
C SER A 272 -2.56 20.57 0.34
N GLY A 273 -3.48 19.64 0.12
CA GLY A 273 -3.60 18.93 -1.16
C GLY A 273 -2.44 17.98 -1.44
N ARG A 274 -1.91 17.30 -0.40
CA ARG A 274 -0.85 16.30 -0.60
C ARG A 274 -1.32 15.22 -1.56
N ALA A 275 -0.48 14.97 -2.56
CA ALA A 275 -0.70 14.03 -3.63
C ALA A 275 0.60 13.27 -3.93
N VAL A 276 0.51 12.20 -4.70
CA VAL A 276 1.67 11.42 -5.13
C VAL A 276 1.99 11.73 -6.58
N GLY A 277 3.22 12.10 -6.84
CA GLY A 277 3.81 12.22 -8.17
C GLY A 277 4.72 11.04 -8.47
N ARG A 278 4.96 10.78 -9.76
CA ARG A 278 5.78 9.67 -10.25
C ARG A 278 6.85 10.16 -11.22
N ILE A 279 8.10 9.73 -11.00
CA ILE A 279 9.22 9.98 -11.91
C ILE A 279 10.04 8.70 -12.10
N GLU A 280 10.86 8.65 -13.14
CA GLU A 280 11.62 7.45 -13.52
C GLU A 280 13.10 7.75 -13.74
N SER A 281 13.93 6.73 -13.51
CA SER A 281 15.35 6.76 -13.81
C SER A 281 15.84 5.41 -14.37
N PRO A 282 16.68 5.41 -15.41
CA PRO A 282 17.33 4.21 -15.90
C PRO A 282 18.50 3.76 -15.03
N ASP A 283 19.13 4.67 -14.29
CA ASP A 283 20.43 4.47 -13.62
C ASP A 283 20.49 5.01 -12.18
N PHE A 284 19.32 5.41 -11.61
CA PHE A 284 19.19 6.02 -10.29
C PHE A 284 19.84 7.42 -10.15
N ALA A 285 20.64 7.87 -11.09
CA ALA A 285 21.29 9.18 -11.05
C ALA A 285 20.58 10.21 -11.95
N LYS A 286 20.07 9.76 -13.09
CA LYS A 286 19.40 10.64 -14.08
C LYS A 286 17.89 10.38 -14.06
N TRP A 287 17.13 11.41 -13.72
CA TRP A 287 15.67 11.33 -13.61
C TRP A 287 15.00 12.05 -14.78
N ASN A 288 13.88 11.49 -15.25
CA ASN A 288 13.16 12.00 -16.42
C ASN A 288 12.48 13.35 -16.19
N VAL A 289 12.20 13.71 -14.95
CA VAL A 289 11.63 15.00 -14.54
C VAL A 289 12.50 15.58 -13.43
N THR A 290 12.99 16.79 -13.63
CA THR A 290 13.91 17.46 -12.69
C THR A 290 13.41 18.83 -12.23
N ALA A 291 12.47 19.44 -12.95
CA ALA A 291 11.93 20.76 -12.59
C ALA A 291 11.16 20.72 -11.26
N PRO A 292 11.21 21.79 -10.46
CA PRO A 292 10.55 21.84 -9.15
C PRO A 292 9.06 21.51 -9.22
N MET A 293 8.61 20.58 -8.35
CA MET A 293 7.21 20.15 -8.20
C MET A 293 6.53 19.65 -9.48
N ALA A 294 7.30 19.29 -10.51
CA ALA A 294 6.78 18.93 -11.83
C ALA A 294 6.49 17.44 -12.02
N ALA A 295 6.61 16.62 -10.98
CA ALA A 295 6.29 15.19 -11.06
C ALA A 295 4.82 15.00 -11.50
N PRO A 296 4.55 14.20 -12.56
CA PRO A 296 3.20 13.85 -12.96
C PRO A 296 2.43 13.24 -11.78
N VAL A 297 1.25 13.79 -11.49
CA VAL A 297 0.40 13.32 -10.39
C VAL A 297 -0.30 12.03 -10.80
N ILE A 298 -0.18 11.01 -9.96
CA ILE A 298 -0.79 9.69 -10.19
C ILE A 298 -1.85 9.33 -9.14
N MET A 299 -1.85 9.97 -7.98
CA MET A 299 -2.83 9.69 -6.94
C MET A 299 -3.14 10.93 -6.11
N THR A 300 -4.43 11.19 -5.90
CA THR A 300 -4.99 12.23 -5.04
C THR A 300 -6.08 11.64 -4.16
N ALA A 301 -6.53 12.38 -3.15
CA ALA A 301 -7.81 12.10 -2.51
C ALA A 301 -8.96 12.25 -3.52
N ASP A 302 -10.07 11.57 -3.26
CA ASP A 302 -11.31 11.63 -4.05
C ASP A 302 -12.55 11.75 -3.16
N LEU A 303 -13.76 11.85 -3.76
CA LEU A 303 -15.01 12.06 -3.01
C LEU A 303 -15.47 10.86 -2.19
N GLN A 304 -14.87 9.68 -2.32
CA GLN A 304 -15.14 8.54 -1.44
C GLN A 304 -14.34 8.64 -0.14
N ASP A 305 -13.37 9.54 -0.07
CA ASP A 305 -12.58 9.76 1.13
C ASP A 305 -13.32 10.64 2.15
N THR A 306 -12.99 10.42 3.41
CA THR A 306 -13.41 11.34 4.50
C THR A 306 -12.88 12.75 4.21
N PRO A 307 -13.69 13.81 4.34
CA PRO A 307 -13.21 15.18 4.19
C PRO A 307 -11.96 15.47 5.02
N GLY A 308 -10.94 16.05 4.40
CA GLY A 308 -9.64 16.29 5.01
C GLY A 308 -8.59 15.19 4.74
N THR A 309 -8.95 14.17 3.98
CA THR A 309 -7.99 13.14 3.56
C THR A 309 -6.98 13.71 2.56
N GLU A 310 -5.71 13.43 2.80
CA GLU A 310 -4.61 13.69 1.89
C GLU A 310 -3.86 12.39 1.62
N ILE A 311 -3.34 12.21 0.40
CA ILE A 311 -2.48 11.07 0.10
C ILE A 311 -1.06 11.43 0.48
N TYR A 312 -0.59 10.85 1.59
CA TYR A 312 0.69 11.19 2.18
C TYR A 312 1.86 10.61 1.40
N SER A 313 1.76 9.35 1.00
CA SER A 313 2.72 8.67 0.14
C SER A 313 2.15 7.39 -0.47
N LEU A 314 2.86 6.83 -1.44
CA LEU A 314 2.61 5.52 -2.05
C LEU A 314 3.91 4.73 -2.05
N MET A 315 3.96 3.61 -1.35
CA MET A 315 4.99 2.60 -1.51
C MET A 315 4.43 1.50 -2.41
N ALA A 316 4.96 1.39 -3.63
CA ALA A 316 4.51 0.39 -4.60
C ALA A 316 5.62 -0.60 -4.94
N PHE A 317 5.23 -1.82 -5.30
CA PHE A 317 6.15 -2.87 -5.73
C PHE A 317 5.46 -3.88 -6.65
N PRO A 318 6.17 -4.44 -7.63
CA PRO A 318 5.65 -5.55 -8.43
C PRO A 318 5.50 -6.79 -7.54
N TYR A 319 4.36 -7.44 -7.63
CA TYR A 319 4.06 -8.66 -6.90
C TYR A 319 3.16 -9.55 -7.74
N GLU A 320 3.64 -10.76 -8.09
CA GLU A 320 2.93 -11.69 -8.96
C GLU A 320 2.49 -11.04 -10.28
N SER A 321 1.21 -11.02 -10.61
CA SER A 321 0.68 -10.43 -11.86
C SER A 321 0.35 -8.93 -11.76
N VAL A 322 0.53 -8.31 -10.59
CA VAL A 322 0.11 -6.92 -10.32
C VAL A 322 1.21 -6.09 -9.68
N TYR A 323 0.96 -4.82 -9.54
CA TYR A 323 1.69 -3.93 -8.63
C TYR A 323 0.81 -3.66 -7.41
N ILE A 324 1.35 -3.98 -6.23
CA ILE A 324 0.70 -3.64 -4.96
C ILE A 324 1.14 -2.24 -4.56
N GLY A 325 0.18 -1.41 -4.18
CA GLY A 325 0.40 -0.10 -3.57
C GLY A 325 0.02 -0.11 -2.09
N LEU A 326 0.93 0.30 -1.22
CA LEU A 326 0.64 0.62 0.17
C LEU A 326 0.54 2.13 0.28
N VAL A 327 -0.68 2.62 0.42
CA VAL A 327 -1.01 4.05 0.43
C VAL A 327 -1.04 4.55 1.86
N GLN A 328 -0.14 5.47 2.20
CA GLN A 328 -0.25 6.19 3.46
C GLN A 328 -1.29 7.30 3.32
N VAL A 329 -2.36 7.15 4.06
CA VAL A 329 -3.49 8.09 4.05
C VAL A 329 -3.43 8.96 5.30
N PHE A 330 -3.36 10.26 5.09
CA PHE A 330 -3.32 11.25 6.17
C PHE A 330 -4.65 11.97 6.31
N LEU A 331 -5.25 11.88 7.47
CA LEU A 331 -6.41 12.67 7.82
C LEU A 331 -5.98 14.01 8.41
N ALA A 332 -5.96 15.06 7.60
CA ALA A 332 -5.52 16.40 7.98
C ALA A 332 -6.63 17.19 8.70
N LEU A 333 -7.13 16.66 9.82
CA LEU A 333 -8.15 17.31 10.63
C LEU A 333 -7.56 17.96 11.90
N PRO A 334 -8.17 19.08 12.37
CA PRO A 334 -7.67 19.83 13.53
C PRO A 334 -7.51 19.01 14.80
N GLU A 335 -8.33 18.03 15.04
CA GLU A 335 -8.41 17.33 16.32
C GLU A 335 -7.92 15.89 16.28
N ALA A 336 -7.84 15.31 15.10
CA ALA A 336 -7.51 13.89 14.92
C ALA A 336 -6.61 13.61 13.73
N PRO A 337 -5.41 14.23 13.63
CA PRO A 337 -4.49 13.90 12.55
C PRO A 337 -3.97 12.49 12.76
N ALA A 338 -4.26 11.61 11.82
CA ALA A 338 -3.85 10.21 11.83
C ALA A 338 -3.28 9.83 10.47
N LEU A 339 -2.34 8.89 10.47
CA LEU A 339 -1.82 8.24 9.28
C LEU A 339 -2.03 6.75 9.44
N ASP A 340 -2.78 6.15 8.54
CA ASP A 340 -2.87 4.70 8.38
C ASP A 340 -2.35 4.27 7.00
N VAL A 341 -2.35 2.97 6.75
CA VAL A 341 -1.90 2.39 5.49
C VAL A 341 -3.05 1.62 4.87
N GLN A 342 -3.41 1.96 3.64
CA GLN A 342 -4.45 1.30 2.86
C GLN A 342 -3.84 0.60 1.63
N LEU A 343 -4.60 -0.31 1.01
CA LEU A 343 -4.17 -1.01 -0.19
C LEU A 343 -4.60 -0.29 -1.46
N ALA A 344 -3.73 -0.35 -2.47
CA ALA A 344 -4.04 -0.06 -3.86
C ALA A 344 -3.48 -1.17 -4.77
N VAL A 345 -4.01 -1.29 -5.95
CA VAL A 345 -3.57 -2.22 -6.99
C VAL A 345 -3.41 -1.50 -8.32
N SER A 346 -2.46 -1.96 -9.12
CA SER A 346 -2.26 -1.50 -10.50
C SER A 346 -1.83 -2.67 -11.38
N HIS A 347 -2.27 -2.67 -12.65
CA HIS A 347 -1.86 -3.66 -13.65
C HIS A 347 -0.73 -3.14 -14.55
N ASP A 348 -0.41 -1.86 -14.50
CA ASP A 348 0.60 -1.22 -15.34
C ASP A 348 1.69 -0.47 -14.56
N GLY A 349 1.57 -0.36 -13.21
CA GLY A 349 2.50 0.38 -12.36
C GLY A 349 2.41 1.90 -12.47
N GLU A 350 1.36 2.41 -13.14
CA GLU A 350 1.08 3.84 -13.32
C GLU A 350 -0.28 4.25 -12.78
N HIS A 351 -1.31 3.45 -13.08
CA HIS A 351 -2.68 3.72 -12.66
C HIS A 351 -3.04 2.84 -11.46
N PHE A 352 -3.09 3.44 -10.28
CA PHE A 352 -3.39 2.75 -9.03
C PHE A 352 -4.83 3.02 -8.60
N THR A 353 -5.57 1.96 -8.28
CA THR A 353 -6.92 2.01 -7.72
C THR A 353 -6.89 1.51 -6.27
N ARG A 354 -7.55 2.21 -5.35
CA ARG A 354 -7.68 1.79 -3.95
C ARG A 354 -8.57 0.57 -3.84
N VAL A 355 -8.15 -0.42 -3.04
CA VAL A 355 -8.80 -1.73 -2.96
C VAL A 355 -10.03 -1.66 -2.05
N GLY A 356 -11.12 -2.28 -2.51
CA GLY A 356 -12.32 -2.57 -1.73
C GLY A 356 -12.93 -1.35 -1.02
N ASP A 357 -13.25 -1.52 0.25
CA ASP A 357 -13.83 -0.49 1.12
C ASP A 357 -12.80 0.51 1.69
N ARG A 358 -11.53 0.40 1.27
CA ARG A 358 -10.41 1.23 1.73
C ARG A 358 -10.13 1.09 3.24
N SER A 359 -10.51 -0.01 3.86
CA SER A 359 -10.15 -0.27 5.25
C SER A 359 -8.62 -0.35 5.41
N ALA A 360 -8.13 0.00 6.60
CA ALA A 360 -6.70 0.06 6.84
C ALA A 360 -6.06 -1.33 6.79
N PHE A 361 -5.02 -1.46 5.96
CA PHE A 361 -4.18 -2.67 5.86
C PHE A 361 -3.18 -2.75 7.02
N ILE A 362 -2.56 -1.63 7.40
CA ILE A 362 -1.81 -1.51 8.67
C ILE A 362 -2.49 -0.41 9.47
N PRO A 363 -3.44 -0.76 10.35
CA PRO A 363 -4.18 0.21 11.13
C PRO A 363 -3.31 0.86 12.20
N THR A 364 -3.69 2.07 12.62
CA THR A 364 -3.11 2.69 13.83
C THR A 364 -3.40 1.82 15.05
N GLY A 365 -2.51 1.87 16.05
CA GLY A 365 -2.70 1.11 17.28
C GLY A 365 -3.80 1.68 18.19
N PRO A 366 -4.24 0.94 19.21
CA PRO A 366 -5.21 1.41 20.17
C PRO A 366 -4.69 2.56 21.04
N VAL A 367 -5.57 3.20 21.78
CA VAL A 367 -5.19 4.27 22.71
C VAL A 367 -4.15 3.77 23.70
N GLY A 368 -3.06 4.51 23.84
CA GLY A 368 -1.93 4.17 24.72
C GLY A 368 -0.86 3.28 24.09
N SER A 369 -1.06 2.76 22.86
CA SER A 369 -0.03 1.99 22.19
C SER A 369 1.10 2.88 21.65
N TRP A 370 2.26 2.28 21.46
CA TRP A 370 3.46 2.93 20.90
C TRP A 370 3.26 3.41 19.46
N ASP A 371 2.35 2.76 18.72
CA ASP A 371 2.04 3.00 17.30
C ASP A 371 0.65 3.62 17.11
N ARG A 372 0.20 4.40 18.07
CA ARG A 372 -1.11 5.08 18.03
C ARG A 372 -1.25 6.04 16.85
N PHE A 373 -0.15 6.64 16.40
CA PHE A 373 -0.14 7.67 15.36
C PHE A 373 0.95 7.41 14.31
N ASN A 374 0.75 7.94 13.10
CA ASN A 374 1.75 8.05 12.03
C ASN A 374 2.40 6.72 11.61
N GLN A 375 1.62 5.83 11.01
CA GLN A 375 2.16 4.62 10.38
C GLN A 375 2.98 5.01 9.13
N ALA A 376 4.31 4.94 9.22
CA ALA A 376 5.21 5.11 8.08
C ALA A 376 5.77 3.76 7.65
N LEU A 377 5.96 3.56 6.36
CA LEU A 377 6.43 2.30 5.78
C LEU A 377 7.94 2.33 5.49
N ALA A 378 8.59 1.18 5.62
CA ALA A 378 9.91 0.99 5.04
C ALA A 378 9.84 1.12 3.51
N ASN A 379 10.86 1.75 2.93
CA ASN A 379 10.96 1.91 1.48
C ASN A 379 11.60 0.68 0.82
N ASN A 380 10.90 -0.42 0.88
CA ASN A 380 11.24 -1.67 0.19
C ASN A 380 9.99 -2.54 0.08
N PRO A 381 9.92 -3.45 -0.91
CA PRO A 381 8.91 -4.49 -0.93
C PRO A 381 8.91 -5.30 0.36
N PRO A 382 7.79 -5.91 0.77
CA PRO A 382 7.78 -6.81 1.91
C PRO A 382 8.80 -7.92 1.72
N LEU A 383 9.43 -8.33 2.81
CA LEU A 383 10.36 -9.46 2.77
C LEU A 383 9.59 -10.77 2.80
N ILE A 384 9.88 -11.68 1.88
CA ILE A 384 9.31 -13.02 1.85
C ILE A 384 10.13 -13.91 2.79
N VAL A 385 9.49 -14.44 3.84
CA VAL A 385 10.12 -15.31 4.83
C VAL A 385 9.23 -16.55 5.03
N GLY A 386 9.60 -17.67 4.40
CA GLY A 386 8.74 -18.85 4.37
C GLY A 386 7.40 -18.52 3.68
N ASP A 387 6.32 -18.77 4.40
CA ASP A 387 4.95 -18.53 3.93
C ASP A 387 4.38 -17.15 4.34
N GLU A 388 5.24 -16.24 4.79
CA GLU A 388 4.84 -14.92 5.25
C GLU A 388 5.43 -13.80 4.38
N LEU A 389 4.69 -12.69 4.28
CA LEU A 389 5.17 -11.38 3.85
C LEU A 389 5.37 -10.52 5.09
N ARG A 390 6.58 -9.96 5.26
CA ARG A 390 6.98 -9.11 6.38
C ARG A 390 7.05 -7.66 5.96
N PHE A 391 6.27 -6.80 6.64
CA PHE A 391 6.20 -5.36 6.45
C PHE A 391 6.79 -4.66 7.66
N TYR A 392 7.87 -3.89 7.48
CA TYR A 392 8.37 -3.04 8.55
C TYR A 392 7.70 -1.67 8.45
N TYR A 393 7.23 -1.19 9.58
CA TYR A 393 6.55 0.09 9.69
C TYR A 393 6.99 0.81 10.96
N SER A 394 6.83 2.12 10.99
CA SER A 394 7.04 2.86 12.22
C SER A 394 5.74 3.43 12.74
N GLY A 395 5.67 3.59 14.05
CA GLY A 395 4.59 4.24 14.75
C GLY A 395 5.12 5.26 15.74
N ARG A 396 4.24 6.15 16.20
CA ARG A 396 4.57 7.17 17.19
C ARG A 396 3.51 7.25 18.28
N THR A 397 3.94 7.65 19.47
CA THR A 397 3.04 7.94 20.60
C THR A 397 2.41 9.33 20.51
N TYR A 398 2.78 10.16 19.54
CA TYR A 398 2.34 11.54 19.36
C TYR A 398 1.82 11.80 17.95
N ARG A 399 0.97 12.82 17.82
CA ARG A 399 0.30 13.17 16.57
C ARG A 399 1.25 13.82 15.56
N HIS A 400 0.86 13.82 14.29
CA HIS A 400 1.61 14.49 13.24
C HIS A 400 1.66 16.02 13.47
N SER A 401 2.73 16.69 13.00
CA SER A 401 2.79 18.15 12.92
C SER A 401 1.55 18.74 12.22
N PRO A 402 0.98 19.87 12.68
CA PRO A 402 1.48 20.76 13.73
C PRO A 402 1.05 20.39 15.16
N TYR A 403 0.37 19.26 15.36
CA TYR A 403 -0.15 18.87 16.67
C TYR A 403 0.88 18.25 17.59
N ALA A 404 2.00 17.79 17.06
CA ALA A 404 3.04 17.12 17.84
C ALA A 404 3.47 17.90 19.10
N GLY A 405 3.43 19.24 19.07
CA GLY A 405 3.72 20.09 20.21
C GLY A 405 2.61 20.23 21.25
N LYS A 406 1.39 19.76 20.94
CA LYS A 406 0.21 19.83 21.84
C LYS A 406 -0.02 18.52 22.60
N ASP A 407 0.67 17.44 22.24
CA ASP A 407 0.60 16.19 22.99
C ASP A 407 1.43 16.30 24.26
N THR A 408 0.85 15.99 25.40
CA THR A 408 1.44 16.15 26.73
C THR A 408 2.12 14.89 27.25
N GLY A 409 2.01 13.77 26.54
CA GLY A 409 2.62 12.48 26.90
C GLY A 409 4.07 12.34 26.42
N PRO A 410 4.78 11.31 26.86
CA PRO A 410 6.11 10.99 26.35
C PRO A 410 6.09 10.80 24.83
N ARG A 411 7.00 11.49 24.15
CA ARG A 411 7.14 11.38 22.68
C ARG A 411 8.14 10.30 22.36
N ALA A 412 7.70 9.27 21.67
CA ALA A 412 8.57 8.20 21.19
C ALA A 412 8.14 7.76 19.78
N GLY A 413 9.14 7.45 18.95
CA GLY A 413 8.99 6.76 17.68
C GLY A 413 9.71 5.41 17.77
N SER A 414 9.16 4.40 17.11
CA SER A 414 9.73 3.06 17.07
C SER A 414 9.38 2.37 15.76
N ILE A 415 10.08 1.29 15.45
CA ILE A 415 9.84 0.48 14.25
C ILE A 415 9.26 -0.86 14.67
N GLY A 416 8.20 -1.27 14.01
CA GLY A 416 7.52 -2.54 14.20
C GLY A 416 7.52 -3.40 12.95
N LEU A 417 7.02 -4.60 13.12
CA LEU A 417 6.84 -5.62 12.11
C LEU A 417 5.35 -6.00 12.06
N ALA A 418 4.80 -6.08 10.86
CA ALA A 418 3.50 -6.67 10.59
C ALA A 418 3.62 -7.74 9.50
N THR A 419 2.77 -8.75 9.53
CA THR A 419 2.84 -9.89 8.60
C THR A 419 1.48 -10.25 8.03
N ILE A 420 1.48 -10.83 6.84
CA ILE A 420 0.35 -11.59 6.30
C ILE A 420 0.86 -12.93 5.77
N PRO A 421 0.03 -13.97 5.69
CA PRO A 421 0.32 -15.14 4.87
C PRO A 421 0.48 -14.70 3.40
N ARG A 422 1.36 -15.37 2.65
CA ARG A 422 1.63 -15.01 1.25
C ARG A 422 0.35 -14.89 0.43
N ASP A 423 0.27 -13.83 -0.39
CA ASP A 423 -0.82 -13.49 -1.32
C ASP A 423 -2.13 -13.02 -0.65
N ARG A 424 -2.26 -13.10 0.66
CA ARG A 424 -3.52 -12.86 1.38
C ARG A 424 -3.74 -11.40 1.78
N PHE A 425 -3.56 -10.48 0.85
CA PHE A 425 -3.86 -9.05 1.03
C PHE A 425 -5.37 -8.79 1.13
N ALA A 426 -6.13 -9.45 0.25
CA ALA A 426 -7.58 -9.42 0.22
C ALA A 426 -8.11 -10.73 -0.36
N SER A 427 -9.40 -11.00 -0.18
CA SER A 427 -10.08 -12.16 -0.72
C SER A 427 -11.49 -11.84 -1.19
N LEU A 428 -12.01 -12.70 -2.04
CA LEU A 428 -13.43 -12.77 -2.36
C LEU A 428 -14.09 -13.76 -1.40
N ASP A 429 -14.95 -13.25 -0.53
CA ASP A 429 -15.58 -14.02 0.54
C ASP A 429 -17.05 -14.28 0.26
N ALA A 430 -17.50 -15.51 0.51
CA ALA A 430 -18.91 -15.87 0.57
C ALA A 430 -19.27 -16.48 1.93
N SER A 431 -20.51 -16.19 2.38
CA SER A 431 -21.10 -16.76 3.60
C SER A 431 -21.59 -18.19 3.38
N PHE A 432 -22.28 -18.76 4.38
CA PHE A 432 -22.95 -20.06 4.27
C PHE A 432 -24.10 -20.08 3.25
N ASP A 433 -24.66 -18.93 2.89
CA ASP A 433 -25.68 -18.82 1.85
C ASP A 433 -25.11 -19.07 0.45
N GLY A 434 -23.78 -19.07 0.35
CA GLY A 434 -23.05 -19.28 -0.89
C GLY A 434 -22.95 -18.02 -1.76
N GLY A 435 -21.93 -18.02 -2.62
CA GLY A 435 -21.68 -17.00 -3.62
C GLY A 435 -21.07 -17.60 -4.88
N GLU A 436 -21.06 -16.84 -5.94
CA GLU A 436 -20.55 -17.26 -7.24
C GLU A 436 -19.68 -16.17 -7.87
N ILE A 437 -18.60 -16.58 -8.50
CA ILE A 437 -17.74 -15.75 -9.32
C ILE A 437 -17.66 -16.37 -10.71
N VAL A 438 -17.83 -15.57 -11.76
CA VAL A 438 -17.57 -15.97 -13.14
C VAL A 438 -16.42 -15.13 -13.65
N THR A 439 -15.37 -15.80 -14.16
CA THR A 439 -14.21 -15.08 -14.73
C THR A 439 -14.51 -14.58 -16.14
N LYS A 440 -13.76 -13.60 -16.59
CA LYS A 440 -13.60 -13.31 -18.01
C LYS A 440 -12.96 -14.51 -18.71
N PRO A 441 -12.99 -14.58 -20.06
CA PRO A 441 -12.25 -15.62 -20.78
C PRO A 441 -10.77 -15.57 -20.46
N LEU A 442 -10.20 -16.72 -20.05
CA LEU A 442 -8.80 -16.89 -19.68
C LEU A 442 -8.12 -17.86 -20.64
N THR A 443 -6.94 -17.49 -21.15
CA THR A 443 -6.08 -18.40 -21.91
C THR A 443 -5.14 -19.10 -20.97
N LEU A 444 -5.27 -20.42 -20.81
CA LEU A 444 -4.44 -21.19 -19.90
C LEU A 444 -3.08 -21.51 -20.53
N THR A 445 -1.99 -21.26 -19.79
CA THR A 445 -0.64 -21.71 -20.19
C THR A 445 -0.37 -23.17 -19.82
N SER A 446 -1.17 -23.74 -18.90
CA SER A 446 -1.10 -25.13 -18.43
C SER A 446 -2.48 -25.58 -17.96
N GLU A 447 -2.73 -26.90 -18.00
CA GLU A 447 -3.94 -27.51 -17.43
C GLU A 447 -3.95 -27.57 -15.89
N ARG A 448 -2.80 -27.31 -15.26
CA ARG A 448 -2.63 -27.40 -13.81
C ARG A 448 -3.03 -26.09 -13.16
N LEU A 449 -4.32 -25.98 -12.82
CA LEU A 449 -4.85 -24.86 -12.07
C LEU A 449 -4.56 -25.02 -10.58
N HIS A 450 -4.17 -23.93 -9.95
CA HIS A 450 -3.93 -23.80 -8.52
C HIS A 450 -4.71 -22.63 -7.95
N ILE A 451 -5.06 -22.71 -6.67
CA ILE A 451 -5.67 -21.61 -5.91
C ILE A 451 -5.01 -21.41 -4.55
N ASN A 452 -5.01 -20.17 -4.07
CA ASN A 452 -4.83 -19.83 -2.66
C ASN A 452 -6.21 -19.56 -2.09
N ALA A 453 -6.65 -20.36 -1.11
CA ALA A 453 -8.01 -20.30 -0.59
C ALA A 453 -8.09 -20.79 0.86
N LYS A 454 -9.17 -20.37 1.55
CA LYS A 454 -9.57 -20.86 2.85
C LYS A 454 -11.02 -21.33 2.79
N SER A 455 -11.22 -22.64 2.94
CA SER A 455 -12.53 -23.29 2.91
C SER A 455 -12.61 -24.50 3.88
N ASP A 456 -11.79 -24.50 4.93
CA ASP A 456 -11.69 -25.57 5.93
C ASP A 456 -13.00 -25.82 6.70
N PHE A 457 -13.87 -24.81 6.80
CA PHE A 457 -15.22 -24.90 7.34
C PHE A 457 -16.30 -24.64 6.29
N GLY A 458 -15.97 -24.77 5.02
CA GLY A 458 -16.83 -24.48 3.90
C GLY A 458 -16.47 -25.30 2.68
N GLU A 459 -16.76 -24.77 1.49
CA GLU A 459 -16.54 -25.47 0.23
C GLU A 459 -16.23 -24.49 -0.89
N ILE A 460 -15.31 -24.87 -1.77
CA ILE A 460 -15.12 -24.25 -3.07
C ILE A 460 -15.25 -25.32 -4.15
N VAL A 461 -16.01 -25.01 -5.20
CA VAL A 461 -16.14 -25.85 -6.41
C VAL A 461 -15.89 -24.97 -7.61
N ILE A 462 -15.04 -25.42 -8.52
CA ILE A 462 -14.71 -24.72 -9.76
C ILE A 462 -15.24 -25.52 -10.95
N GLU A 463 -16.03 -24.88 -11.80
CA GLU A 463 -16.47 -25.42 -13.07
C GLU A 463 -15.76 -24.68 -14.20
N ALA A 464 -15.10 -25.41 -15.07
CA ALA A 464 -14.50 -24.86 -16.29
C ALA A 464 -15.51 -24.93 -17.43
N LEU A 465 -15.75 -23.81 -18.07
CA LEU A 465 -16.67 -23.66 -19.20
C LEU A 465 -15.88 -23.33 -20.46
N ASP A 466 -16.37 -23.76 -21.61
CA ASP A 466 -15.90 -23.25 -22.89
C ASP A 466 -16.40 -21.81 -23.14
N PRO A 467 -15.92 -21.12 -24.18
CA PRO A 467 -16.42 -19.78 -24.51
C PRO A 467 -17.90 -19.70 -24.90
N ALA A 468 -18.54 -20.84 -25.20
CA ALA A 468 -19.97 -20.92 -25.45
C ALA A 468 -20.78 -21.15 -24.15
N GLY A 469 -20.10 -21.29 -22.99
CA GLY A 469 -20.71 -21.48 -21.68
C GLY A 469 -21.06 -22.94 -21.35
N GLN A 470 -20.56 -23.91 -22.12
CA GLN A 470 -20.77 -25.33 -21.86
C GLN A 470 -19.71 -25.87 -20.89
N SER A 471 -20.14 -26.70 -19.94
CA SER A 471 -19.24 -27.32 -18.96
C SER A 471 -18.26 -28.28 -19.61
N ILE A 472 -16.96 -28.08 -19.39
CA ILE A 472 -15.87 -28.94 -19.86
C ILE A 472 -15.43 -29.89 -18.74
N ALA A 473 -15.24 -29.35 -17.54
CA ALA A 473 -14.76 -30.08 -16.36
C ALA A 473 -15.26 -29.42 -15.09
N ARG A 474 -15.31 -30.20 -14.01
CA ARG A 474 -15.68 -29.73 -12.68
C ARG A 474 -14.63 -30.18 -11.67
N SER A 475 -14.24 -29.32 -10.73
CA SER A 475 -13.33 -29.72 -9.66
C SER A 475 -14.03 -30.62 -8.66
N LYS A 476 -13.25 -31.49 -7.99
CA LYS A 476 -13.69 -32.03 -6.71
C LYS A 476 -13.90 -30.88 -5.71
N PRO A 477 -14.82 -31.04 -4.74
CA PRO A 477 -14.99 -30.06 -3.67
C PRO A 477 -13.70 -29.83 -2.88
N ILE A 478 -13.40 -28.58 -2.56
CA ILE A 478 -12.20 -28.17 -1.85
C ILE A 478 -12.60 -27.71 -0.45
N HIS A 479 -12.03 -28.39 0.58
CA HIS A 479 -12.31 -28.14 2.00
C HIS A 479 -10.99 -28.02 2.76
N ARG A 480 -10.26 -26.91 2.56
CA ARG A 480 -8.96 -26.71 3.24
C ARG A 480 -8.59 -25.22 3.33
N ASP A 481 -7.69 -24.92 4.27
CA ASP A 481 -6.96 -23.67 4.31
C ASP A 481 -5.55 -23.92 3.75
N SER A 482 -5.22 -23.34 2.58
CA SER A 482 -3.93 -23.58 1.91
C SER A 482 -3.54 -22.39 1.05
N LEU A 483 -2.24 -22.08 1.06
CA LEU A 483 -1.64 -21.08 0.17
C LEU A 483 -1.48 -21.57 -1.27
N ASP A 484 -1.54 -22.90 -1.45
CA ASP A 484 -1.39 -23.58 -2.72
C ASP A 484 -2.18 -24.88 -2.72
N THR A 485 -3.25 -24.91 -3.50
CA THR A 485 -4.07 -26.08 -3.73
C THR A 485 -4.17 -26.34 -5.22
N LYS A 486 -3.55 -27.45 -5.67
CA LYS A 486 -3.76 -27.95 -7.03
C LYS A 486 -5.19 -28.46 -7.17
N ILE A 487 -5.84 -28.06 -8.26
CA ILE A 487 -7.22 -28.45 -8.54
C ILE A 487 -7.26 -29.86 -9.18
N GLU A 488 -8.05 -30.75 -8.57
CA GLU A 488 -8.35 -32.06 -9.14
C GLU A 488 -9.64 -31.97 -9.95
N TRP A 489 -9.54 -32.29 -11.22
CA TRP A 489 -10.66 -32.20 -12.18
C TRP A 489 -11.36 -33.53 -12.39
N GLU A 490 -12.67 -33.47 -12.57
CA GLU A 490 -13.51 -34.51 -13.16
C GLU A 490 -14.04 -33.99 -14.50
N GLY A 491 -13.82 -34.73 -15.59
CA GLY A 491 -14.21 -34.33 -16.92
C GLY A 491 -13.05 -34.33 -17.93
N ALA A 492 -13.13 -33.47 -18.94
CA ALA A 492 -12.13 -33.37 -20.00
C ALA A 492 -10.89 -32.55 -19.55
N GLU A 493 -9.79 -32.77 -20.24
CA GLU A 493 -8.56 -31.97 -20.08
C GLU A 493 -8.78 -30.50 -20.47
N LEU A 494 -8.31 -29.58 -19.64
CA LEU A 494 -8.45 -28.14 -19.89
C LEU A 494 -7.42 -27.65 -20.89
N LYS A 495 -7.88 -27.02 -21.99
CA LYS A 495 -7.01 -26.46 -23.02
C LYS A 495 -7.57 -25.17 -23.60
N GLY A 496 -6.65 -24.26 -23.96
CA GLY A 496 -7.00 -23.04 -24.66
C GLY A 496 -7.74 -22.02 -23.80
N VAL A 497 -8.83 -21.47 -24.32
CA VAL A 497 -9.61 -20.43 -23.65
C VAL A 497 -10.73 -21.06 -22.82
N VAL A 498 -10.78 -20.72 -21.55
CA VAL A 498 -11.80 -21.19 -20.60
C VAL A 498 -12.40 -20.03 -19.82
N VAL A 499 -13.60 -20.23 -19.29
CA VAL A 499 -14.23 -19.37 -18.28
C VAL A 499 -14.43 -20.21 -17.03
N PHE A 500 -13.96 -19.74 -15.89
CA PHE A 500 -14.23 -20.41 -14.62
C PHE A 500 -15.49 -19.86 -13.97
N ARG A 501 -16.39 -20.75 -13.58
CA ARG A 501 -17.48 -20.50 -12.64
C ARG A 501 -17.05 -21.07 -11.29
N ILE A 502 -16.86 -20.22 -10.29
CA ILE A 502 -16.34 -20.58 -8.98
C ILE A 502 -17.45 -20.39 -7.94
N SER A 503 -17.93 -21.47 -7.39
CA SER A 503 -18.92 -21.47 -6.31
C SER A 503 -18.19 -21.52 -4.97
N LEU A 504 -18.54 -20.59 -4.07
CA LEU A 504 -17.98 -20.45 -2.73
C LEU A 504 -19.09 -20.62 -1.69
N LYS A 505 -18.82 -21.35 -0.63
CA LYS A 505 -19.72 -21.46 0.53
C LYS A 505 -18.90 -21.45 1.80
N ASN A 506 -19.10 -20.43 2.65
CA ASN A 506 -18.28 -20.17 3.83
C ASN A 506 -16.78 -20.26 3.51
N ALA A 507 -16.34 -19.53 2.51
CA ALA A 507 -15.01 -19.64 1.95
C ALA A 507 -14.45 -18.28 1.50
N CYS A 508 -13.11 -18.19 1.46
CA CYS A 508 -12.33 -17.06 1.00
C CYS A 508 -11.43 -17.51 -0.15
N LEU A 509 -11.44 -16.79 -1.27
CA LEU A 509 -10.57 -17.03 -2.42
C LEU A 509 -9.62 -15.84 -2.60
N TYR A 510 -8.31 -16.09 -2.53
CA TYR A 510 -7.26 -15.05 -2.56
C TYR A 510 -6.61 -14.91 -3.92
N ALA A 511 -6.30 -16.03 -4.58
CA ALA A 511 -5.61 -16.04 -5.86
C ALA A 511 -5.89 -17.32 -6.67
N LEU A 512 -5.64 -17.24 -7.99
CA LEU A 512 -5.60 -18.39 -8.88
C LEU A 512 -4.45 -18.24 -9.90
N TRP A 513 -3.89 -19.38 -10.38
CA TRP A 513 -2.83 -19.41 -11.38
C TRP A 513 -2.71 -20.79 -12.03
N CYS A 514 -1.97 -20.87 -13.14
CA CYS A 514 -1.55 -22.12 -13.76
C CYS A 514 -0.03 -22.32 -13.61
N GLU A 515 0.40 -23.56 -13.30
CA GLU A 515 1.82 -23.92 -13.30
C GLU A 515 2.43 -23.93 -14.71
#